data_15c75a262651c1221c660f8f39d297e1
#
_entry.id   15c75a262651c1221c660f8f39d297e1
#
_cell.length_a   1.000
_cell.length_b   1.000
_cell.length_c   1.000
_cell.angle_alpha   90.00
_cell.angle_beta   90.00
_cell.angle_gamma   90.00
#
_symmetry.space_group_name_H-M   'P 1'
#
loop_
_entity.id
_entity.type
_entity.pdbx_description
1 polymer ?
#
loop_
_entity_poly.entity_id
_entity_poly.type
_entity_poly.pdbx_seq_one_letter_code
_entity_poly.pdbx_strand_id
1 'polypeptide(L)'
;YASRLPYSERPRWIISCNFSDFLVYDMEHPNTEPQHIALAALGKEYYRLAFMVDVTDSHIQRELDLSRAAGTLVGKIYNALLPAYGEKPSAKDLQDLNKFIVRLVFCFYAEDAGLFGAHNAFQRCMETFRAENFRLGLQTLFHVLDQKEDARDRFLDSKFAAFPYVNGSLFTEDVPIPPIDEPTRRLILEEGCGFDWSEISPTIFGAIFESTLN
;
A
#
# COMPACT_ATOMS: atom_id res chain seq x y z
N TYR A 1 -16.55 -16.04 10.88
CA TYR A 1 -15.90 -15.23 11.93
C TYR A 1 -14.62 -14.59 11.38
N ALA A 2 -13.69 -15.36 10.83
CA ALA A 2 -12.42 -14.86 10.28
C ALA A 2 -12.58 -13.79 9.16
N SER A 3 -13.63 -13.91 8.35
CA SER A 3 -13.93 -12.93 7.28
C SER A 3 -14.33 -11.53 7.79
N ARG A 4 -14.67 -11.42 9.07
CA ARG A 4 -15.05 -10.14 9.72
C ARG A 4 -13.87 -9.47 10.45
N LEU A 5 -12.72 -10.13 10.51
CA LEU A 5 -11.52 -9.55 11.10
C LEU A 5 -10.85 -8.62 10.10
N PRO A 6 -10.20 -7.54 10.57
CA PRO A 6 -9.26 -6.77 9.76
C PRO A 6 -8.25 -7.71 9.09
N TYR A 7 -7.79 -7.36 7.90
CA TYR A 7 -6.88 -8.22 7.14
C TYR A 7 -5.62 -8.61 7.94
N SER A 8 -5.06 -7.66 8.69
CA SER A 8 -3.90 -7.85 9.56
C SER A 8 -4.12 -8.80 10.74
N GLU A 9 -5.39 -9.10 11.09
CA GLU A 9 -5.74 -9.98 12.19
C GLU A 9 -6.31 -11.32 11.71
N ARG A 10 -6.39 -11.53 10.38
CA ARG A 10 -6.89 -12.77 9.83
C ARG A 10 -5.86 -13.88 10.02
N PRO A 11 -6.25 -14.99 10.69
CA PRO A 11 -5.34 -16.10 10.85
C PRO A 11 -5.10 -16.78 9.48
N ARG A 12 -3.86 -17.19 9.21
CA ARG A 12 -3.54 -18.03 8.06
C ARG A 12 -4.21 -19.39 8.17
N TRP A 13 -4.19 -19.98 9.35
CA TRP A 13 -4.74 -21.30 9.60
C TRP A 13 -6.00 -21.23 10.43
N ILE A 14 -7.04 -21.92 9.99
CA ILE A 14 -8.26 -22.11 10.76
C ILE A 14 -8.46 -23.60 11.00
N ILE A 15 -8.62 -23.97 12.26
CA ILE A 15 -8.91 -25.35 12.64
C ILE A 15 -10.35 -25.37 13.20
N SER A 16 -11.20 -26.23 12.63
CA SER A 16 -12.48 -26.58 13.23
C SER A 16 -12.45 -28.04 13.72
N CYS A 17 -13.09 -28.29 14.85
CA CYS A 17 -13.15 -29.61 15.46
C CYS A 17 -14.58 -29.89 15.94
N ASN A 18 -15.05 -31.10 15.65
CA ASN A 18 -16.33 -31.65 16.14
C ASN A 18 -16.13 -32.75 17.20
N PHE A 19 -14.93 -32.82 17.82
CA PHE A 19 -14.49 -33.84 18.79
C PHE A 19 -14.28 -35.25 18.21
N SER A 20 -14.46 -35.44 16.91
CA SER A 20 -14.13 -36.67 16.19
C SER A 20 -13.13 -36.39 15.06
N ASP A 21 -13.25 -35.22 14.46
CA ASP A 21 -12.50 -34.82 13.27
C ASP A 21 -12.02 -33.39 13.38
N PHE A 22 -10.83 -33.14 12.82
CA PHE A 22 -10.28 -31.81 12.61
C PHE A 22 -10.31 -31.48 11.13
N LEU A 23 -10.79 -30.28 10.79
CA LEU A 23 -10.66 -29.69 9.46
C LEU A 23 -9.71 -28.53 9.55
N VAL A 24 -8.60 -28.58 8.80
CA VAL A 24 -7.57 -27.56 8.76
C VAL A 24 -7.67 -26.82 7.44
N TYR A 25 -7.95 -25.51 7.51
CA TYR A 25 -8.08 -24.62 6.37
C TYR A 25 -6.81 -23.76 6.25
N ASP A 26 -6.22 -23.73 5.06
CA ASP A 26 -5.18 -22.76 4.71
C ASP A 26 -5.85 -21.56 4.05
N MET A 27 -5.86 -20.42 4.73
CA MET A 27 -6.48 -19.20 4.23
C MET A 27 -5.66 -18.47 3.16
N GLU A 28 -4.42 -18.88 2.91
CA GLU A 28 -3.67 -18.45 1.70
C GLU A 28 -4.21 -19.15 0.45
N HIS A 29 -4.82 -20.33 0.62
CA HIS A 29 -5.41 -21.11 -0.48
C HIS A 29 -6.88 -21.42 -0.17
N PRO A 30 -7.78 -20.42 -0.04
CA PRO A 30 -9.13 -20.58 0.47
C PRO A 30 -10.03 -21.45 -0.40
N ASN A 31 -9.66 -21.68 -1.66
CA ASN A 31 -10.40 -22.52 -2.61
C ASN A 31 -9.95 -24.00 -2.59
N THR A 32 -8.97 -24.33 -1.73
CA THR A 32 -8.50 -25.73 -1.58
C THR A 32 -9.38 -26.44 -0.55
N GLU A 33 -9.66 -27.73 -0.77
CA GLU A 33 -10.38 -28.53 0.22
C GLU A 33 -9.59 -28.58 1.54
N PRO A 34 -10.28 -28.43 2.69
CA PRO A 34 -9.62 -28.50 3.99
C PRO A 34 -9.01 -29.85 4.23
N GLN A 35 -7.86 -29.86 4.90
CA GLN A 35 -7.26 -31.13 5.33
C GLN A 35 -8.09 -31.77 6.45
N HIS A 36 -8.54 -33.00 6.26
CA HIS A 36 -9.28 -33.76 7.25
C HIS A 36 -8.33 -34.65 8.04
N ILE A 37 -8.39 -34.60 9.38
CA ILE A 37 -7.62 -35.42 10.32
C ILE A 37 -8.61 -36.01 11.32
N ALA A 38 -8.78 -37.33 11.31
CA ALA A 38 -9.58 -38.00 12.32
C ALA A 38 -8.87 -37.99 13.69
N LEU A 39 -9.60 -37.74 14.78
CA LEU A 39 -9.03 -37.71 16.13
C LEU A 39 -8.26 -39.02 16.45
N ALA A 40 -8.79 -40.17 16.02
CA ALA A 40 -8.12 -41.45 16.20
C ALA A 40 -6.80 -41.56 15.44
N ALA A 41 -6.60 -40.81 14.36
CA ALA A 41 -5.38 -40.81 13.56
C ALA A 41 -4.40 -39.71 14.02
N LEU A 42 -4.81 -38.78 14.89
CA LEU A 42 -4.00 -37.62 15.28
C LEU A 42 -2.61 -38.00 15.79
N GLY A 43 -2.49 -39.07 16.57
CA GLY A 43 -1.19 -39.53 17.07
C GLY A 43 -0.22 -39.97 15.98
N LYS A 44 -0.67 -40.30 14.77
CA LYS A 44 0.16 -40.68 13.61
C LYS A 44 0.29 -39.52 12.62
N GLU A 45 -0.69 -38.64 12.55
CA GLU A 45 -0.77 -37.55 11.58
C GLU A 45 -0.51 -36.17 12.19
N TYR A 46 0.03 -36.09 13.42
CA TYR A 46 0.31 -34.83 14.12
C TYR A 46 1.22 -33.89 13.33
N TYR A 47 2.08 -34.43 12.47
CA TYR A 47 2.97 -33.63 11.60
C TYR A 47 2.19 -32.67 10.67
N ARG A 48 0.92 -32.97 10.38
CA ARG A 48 0.02 -32.11 9.59
C ARG A 48 -0.39 -30.84 10.35
N LEU A 49 -0.14 -30.81 11.67
CA LEU A 49 -0.33 -29.64 12.55
C LEU A 49 1.01 -28.98 12.91
N ALA A 50 2.12 -29.32 12.20
CA ALA A 50 3.45 -28.78 12.47
C ALA A 50 3.50 -27.25 12.42
N PHE A 51 2.63 -26.61 11.61
CA PHE A 51 2.49 -25.16 11.54
C PHE A 51 2.14 -24.51 12.90
N MET A 52 1.61 -25.26 13.87
CA MET A 52 1.32 -24.73 15.22
C MET A 52 2.59 -24.56 16.07
N VAL A 53 3.67 -25.22 15.72
CA VAL A 53 4.96 -25.19 16.44
C VAL A 53 6.10 -24.69 15.58
N ASP A 54 5.90 -24.57 14.27
CA ASP A 54 6.89 -24.05 13.35
C ASP A 54 6.88 -22.53 13.42
N VAL A 55 7.91 -21.97 14.06
CA VAL A 55 8.09 -20.52 14.28
C VAL A 55 8.56 -19.82 13.00
N THR A 56 8.99 -20.57 11.99
CA THR A 56 9.31 -20.06 10.65
C THR A 56 8.01 -19.88 9.85
N ASP A 57 7.21 -18.92 10.26
CA ASP A 57 6.02 -18.55 9.50
C ASP A 57 6.48 -17.85 8.21
N SER A 58 6.36 -18.57 7.09
CA SER A 58 6.69 -18.05 5.75
C SER A 58 5.92 -16.75 5.45
N HIS A 59 4.76 -16.59 6.04
CA HIS A 59 3.95 -15.36 5.96
C HIS A 59 4.66 -14.19 6.65
N ILE A 60 5.15 -14.37 7.88
CA ILE A 60 5.86 -13.31 8.61
C ILE A 60 7.14 -12.91 7.87
N GLN A 61 7.88 -13.89 7.33
CA GLN A 61 9.07 -13.59 6.54
C GLN A 61 8.72 -12.83 5.25
N ARG A 62 7.68 -13.25 4.55
CA ARG A 62 7.18 -12.56 3.36
C ARG A 62 6.74 -11.13 3.68
N GLU A 63 5.97 -10.91 4.75
CA GLU A 63 5.58 -9.57 5.20
C GLU A 63 6.78 -8.70 5.56
N LEU A 64 7.79 -9.26 6.23
CA LEU A 64 9.03 -8.55 6.54
C LEU A 64 9.81 -8.18 5.27
N ASP A 65 9.91 -9.10 4.30
CA ASP A 65 10.63 -8.85 3.05
C ASP A 65 9.90 -7.81 2.19
N LEU A 66 8.58 -7.85 2.14
CA LEU A 66 7.75 -6.83 1.48
C LEU A 66 7.91 -5.47 2.15
N SER A 67 7.87 -5.43 3.49
CA SER A 67 8.08 -4.19 4.25
C SER A 67 9.44 -3.57 3.96
N ARG A 68 10.50 -4.37 3.89
CA ARG A 68 11.85 -3.91 3.56
C ARG A 68 11.94 -3.42 2.12
N ALA A 69 11.31 -4.12 1.18
CA ALA A 69 11.29 -3.73 -0.23
C ALA A 69 10.55 -2.39 -0.40
N ALA A 70 9.37 -2.24 0.20
CA ALA A 70 8.61 -0.99 0.20
C ALA A 70 9.40 0.15 0.84
N GLY A 71 10.00 -0.07 2.02
CA GLY A 71 10.84 0.92 2.69
C GLY A 71 12.07 1.33 1.86
N THR A 72 12.69 0.38 1.16
CA THR A 72 13.81 0.65 0.25
C THR A 72 13.36 1.52 -0.93
N LEU A 73 12.21 1.23 -1.53
CA LEU A 73 11.66 2.00 -2.64
C LEU A 73 11.28 3.41 -2.21
N VAL A 74 10.59 3.56 -1.07
CA VAL A 74 10.27 4.87 -0.47
C VAL A 74 11.54 5.66 -0.20
N GLY A 75 12.58 5.02 0.35
CA GLY A 75 13.91 5.63 0.56
C GLY A 75 14.58 6.08 -0.73
N LYS A 76 14.48 5.32 -1.83
CA LYS A 76 14.97 5.74 -3.15
C LYS A 76 14.28 7.00 -3.64
N ILE A 77 12.95 7.06 -3.56
CA ILE A 77 12.14 8.22 -3.98
C ILE A 77 12.52 9.43 -3.12
N TYR A 78 12.61 9.25 -1.79
CA TYR A 78 13.04 10.29 -0.86
C TYR A 78 14.39 10.87 -1.24
N ASN A 79 15.39 10.01 -1.45
CA ASN A 79 16.75 10.42 -1.79
C ASN A 79 16.84 11.09 -3.18
N ALA A 80 15.98 10.72 -4.12
CA ALA A 80 15.90 11.37 -5.42
C ALA A 80 15.32 12.80 -5.33
N LEU A 81 14.40 13.03 -4.40
CA LEU A 81 13.74 14.33 -4.21
C LEU A 81 14.50 15.28 -3.28
N LEU A 82 15.21 14.74 -2.29
CA LEU A 82 15.91 15.52 -1.26
C LEU A 82 16.84 16.62 -1.82
N PRO A 83 17.61 16.40 -2.91
CA PRO A 83 18.51 17.43 -3.47
C PRO A 83 17.80 18.71 -3.91
N ALA A 84 16.49 18.64 -4.23
CA ALA A 84 15.71 19.82 -4.61
C ALA A 84 15.55 20.85 -3.47
N TYR A 85 15.81 20.45 -2.23
CA TYR A 85 15.76 21.32 -1.04
C TYR A 85 17.13 21.91 -0.66
N GLY A 86 18.18 21.65 -1.49
CA GLY A 86 19.53 22.17 -1.29
C GLY A 86 20.38 21.36 -0.31
N GLU A 87 21.58 21.88 0.01
CA GLU A 87 22.56 21.16 0.86
C GLU A 87 22.16 21.08 2.34
N LYS A 88 21.34 22.03 2.81
CA LYS A 88 20.92 22.11 4.22
C LYS A 88 19.41 22.37 4.30
N PRO A 89 18.58 21.36 4.04
CA PRO A 89 17.13 21.49 4.17
C PRO A 89 16.74 21.84 5.61
N SER A 90 15.77 22.73 5.75
CA SER A 90 15.20 23.06 7.06
C SER A 90 14.34 21.90 7.58
N ALA A 91 14.02 21.91 8.89
CA ALA A 91 13.09 20.94 9.46
C ALA A 91 11.73 20.97 8.78
N LYS A 92 11.27 22.15 8.34
CA LYS A 92 10.04 22.30 7.58
C LYS A 92 10.13 21.65 6.19
N ASP A 93 11.24 21.83 5.48
CA ASP A 93 11.45 21.21 4.16
C ASP A 93 11.41 19.68 4.26
N LEU A 94 12.03 19.11 5.30
CA LEU A 94 12.00 17.67 5.54
C LEU A 94 10.58 17.18 5.88
N GLN A 95 9.84 17.95 6.67
CA GLN A 95 8.45 17.64 6.99
C GLN A 95 7.57 17.69 5.74
N ASP A 96 7.73 18.71 4.90
CA ASP A 96 6.97 18.84 3.65
C ASP A 96 7.31 17.70 2.68
N LEU A 97 8.60 17.33 2.56
CA LEU A 97 9.04 16.17 1.78
C LEU A 97 8.41 14.87 2.30
N ASN A 98 8.42 14.64 3.62
CA ASN A 98 7.80 13.47 4.22
C ASN A 98 6.30 13.40 3.91
N LYS A 99 5.57 14.50 4.06
CA LYS A 99 4.15 14.57 3.72
C LYS A 99 3.89 14.28 2.24
N PHE A 100 4.75 14.79 1.36
CA PHE A 100 4.66 14.52 -0.07
C PHE A 100 4.86 13.03 -0.37
N ILE A 101 5.89 12.41 0.21
CA ILE A 101 6.16 10.97 0.07
C ILE A 101 4.95 10.14 0.55
N VAL A 102 4.39 10.49 1.71
CA VAL A 102 3.20 9.82 2.25
C VAL A 102 2.02 9.87 1.27
N ARG A 103 1.80 11.00 0.61
CA ARG A 103 0.76 11.14 -0.42
C ARG A 103 1.01 10.29 -1.65
N LEU A 104 2.26 10.18 -2.09
CA LEU A 104 2.65 9.30 -3.20
C LEU A 104 2.41 7.83 -2.85
N VAL A 105 2.89 7.39 -1.68
CA VAL A 105 2.71 6.00 -1.20
C VAL A 105 1.22 5.69 -1.05
N PHE A 106 0.42 6.64 -0.56
CA PHE A 106 -1.03 6.48 -0.54
C PHE A 106 -1.61 6.26 -1.94
N CYS A 107 -1.15 7.05 -2.94
CA CYS A 107 -1.64 6.89 -4.31
C CYS A 107 -1.31 5.52 -4.89
N PHE A 108 -0.10 5.00 -4.66
CA PHE A 108 0.29 3.66 -5.09
C PHE A 108 -0.59 2.58 -4.43
N TYR A 109 -0.72 2.66 -3.10
CA TYR A 109 -1.57 1.71 -2.36
C TYR A 109 -3.04 1.78 -2.79
N ALA A 110 -3.59 2.99 -2.94
CA ALA A 110 -4.99 3.20 -3.33
C ALA A 110 -5.29 2.67 -4.74
N GLU A 111 -4.32 2.76 -5.65
CA GLU A 111 -4.41 2.19 -6.99
C GLU A 111 -4.52 0.67 -6.93
N ASP A 112 -3.59 0.00 -6.26
CA ASP A 112 -3.54 -1.46 -6.15
C ASP A 112 -4.69 -2.03 -5.31
N ALA A 113 -5.13 -1.29 -4.29
CA ALA A 113 -6.33 -1.62 -3.51
C ALA A 113 -7.65 -1.39 -4.28
N GLY A 114 -7.59 -0.90 -5.52
CA GLY A 114 -8.77 -0.63 -6.35
C GLY A 114 -9.60 0.57 -5.91
N LEU A 115 -9.10 1.41 -5.01
CA LEU A 115 -9.83 2.58 -4.50
C LEU A 115 -10.05 3.64 -5.57
N PHE A 116 -9.24 3.70 -6.61
CA PHE A 116 -9.39 4.60 -7.74
C PHE A 116 -10.28 4.06 -8.86
N GLY A 117 -10.93 2.92 -8.63
CA GLY A 117 -11.94 2.33 -9.50
C GLY A 117 -11.37 1.61 -10.74
N ALA A 118 -10.49 2.26 -11.51
CA ALA A 118 -9.89 1.66 -12.70
C ALA A 118 -8.46 1.18 -12.40
N HIS A 119 -8.09 0.04 -12.99
CA HIS A 119 -6.73 -0.49 -12.89
C HIS A 119 -5.70 0.52 -13.45
N ASN A 120 -4.61 0.74 -12.73
CA ASN A 120 -3.53 1.69 -13.04
C ASN A 120 -4.05 3.12 -13.34
N ALA A 121 -5.05 3.59 -12.58
CA ALA A 121 -5.66 4.89 -12.80
C ALA A 121 -4.66 6.03 -12.53
N PHE A 122 -3.92 5.95 -11.41
CA PHE A 122 -2.90 6.91 -11.04
C PHE A 122 -1.75 6.92 -12.06
N GLN A 123 -1.18 5.75 -12.34
CA GLN A 123 -0.09 5.60 -13.31
C GLN A 123 -0.47 6.20 -14.66
N ARG A 124 -1.61 5.77 -15.25
CA ARG A 124 -2.06 6.25 -16.56
C ARG A 124 -2.34 7.75 -16.59
N CYS A 125 -2.90 8.30 -15.52
CA CYS A 125 -3.11 9.74 -15.41
C CYS A 125 -1.78 10.46 -15.40
N MET A 126 -0.82 10.02 -14.59
CA MET A 126 0.46 10.68 -14.41
C MET A 126 1.42 10.49 -15.60
N GLU A 127 1.33 9.38 -16.35
CA GLU A 127 2.07 9.16 -17.59
C GLU A 127 1.78 10.22 -18.68
N THR A 128 0.60 10.84 -18.64
CA THR A 128 0.25 11.91 -19.59
C THR A 128 1.07 13.19 -19.39
N PHE A 129 1.80 13.32 -18.26
CA PHE A 129 2.61 14.48 -17.93
C PHE A 129 4.09 14.20 -18.17
N ARG A 130 4.77 15.12 -18.88
CA ARG A 130 6.22 15.15 -18.97
C ARG A 130 6.83 15.70 -17.67
N ALA A 131 8.13 15.52 -17.47
CA ALA A 131 8.82 15.98 -16.26
C ALA A 131 8.52 17.44 -15.92
N GLU A 132 8.51 18.34 -16.93
CA GLU A 132 8.28 19.77 -16.73
C GLU A 132 6.90 20.08 -16.11
N ASN A 133 5.90 19.22 -16.37
CA ASN A 133 4.52 19.41 -15.92
C ASN A 133 4.06 18.34 -14.92
N PHE A 134 4.93 17.38 -14.57
CA PHE A 134 4.59 16.28 -13.68
C PHE A 134 4.16 16.75 -12.29
N ARG A 135 4.89 17.74 -11.76
CA ARG A 135 4.55 18.43 -10.50
C ARG A 135 3.14 19.01 -10.55
N LEU A 136 2.78 19.70 -11.65
CA LEU A 136 1.44 20.29 -11.80
C LEU A 136 0.35 19.20 -11.84
N GLY A 137 0.63 18.07 -12.51
CA GLY A 137 -0.27 16.91 -12.52
C GLY A 137 -0.54 16.38 -11.12
N LEU A 138 0.52 16.21 -10.30
CA LEU A 138 0.38 15.78 -8.91
C LEU A 138 -0.39 16.79 -8.04
N GLN A 139 -0.11 18.08 -8.18
CA GLN A 139 -0.82 19.13 -7.45
C GLN A 139 -2.32 19.10 -7.78
N THR A 140 -2.65 18.99 -9.08
CA THR A 140 -4.04 18.89 -9.52
C THR A 140 -4.72 17.65 -8.97
N LEU A 141 -4.06 16.50 -9.03
CA LEU A 141 -4.60 15.24 -8.48
C LEU A 141 -4.85 15.35 -6.98
N PHE A 142 -3.88 15.83 -6.19
CA PHE A 142 -4.03 15.96 -4.75
C PHE A 142 -5.18 16.92 -4.36
N HIS A 143 -5.34 17.98 -5.13
CA HIS A 143 -6.49 18.88 -4.95
C HIS A 143 -7.83 18.20 -5.25
N VAL A 144 -7.88 17.38 -6.31
CA VAL A 144 -9.09 16.61 -6.65
C VAL A 144 -9.41 15.56 -5.58
N LEU A 145 -8.38 14.88 -5.03
CA LEU A 145 -8.57 13.92 -3.96
C LEU A 145 -9.09 14.54 -2.66
N ASP A 146 -8.85 15.85 -2.44
CA ASP A 146 -9.36 16.60 -1.29
C ASP A 146 -10.76 17.20 -1.51
N GLN A 147 -11.27 17.17 -2.74
CA GLN A 147 -12.56 17.78 -3.09
C GLN A 147 -13.66 16.75 -3.28
N LYS A 148 -14.82 17.00 -2.63
CA LYS A 148 -16.05 16.27 -2.95
C LYS A 148 -16.42 16.51 -4.41
N GLU A 149 -17.01 15.51 -5.04
CA GLU A 149 -17.35 15.52 -6.48
C GLU A 149 -18.23 16.70 -6.88
N ASP A 150 -19.19 17.08 -6.02
CA ASP A 150 -20.12 18.21 -6.21
C ASP A 150 -19.46 19.59 -6.09
N ALA A 151 -18.28 19.66 -5.46
CA ALA A 151 -17.51 20.90 -5.28
C ALA A 151 -16.43 21.12 -6.35
N ARG A 152 -16.24 20.16 -7.27
CA ARG A 152 -15.20 20.23 -8.31
C ARG A 152 -15.57 21.19 -9.43
N ASP A 153 -14.52 21.72 -10.09
CA ASP A 153 -14.70 22.53 -11.30
C ASP A 153 -15.43 21.71 -12.38
N ARG A 154 -16.49 22.31 -12.94
CA ARG A 154 -17.28 21.69 -14.03
C ARG A 154 -16.47 21.44 -15.30
N PHE A 155 -15.34 22.09 -15.47
CA PHE A 155 -14.42 21.93 -16.60
C PHE A 155 -13.17 21.11 -16.25
N LEU A 156 -13.18 20.44 -15.12
CA LEU A 156 -12.10 19.55 -14.72
C LEU A 156 -11.88 18.49 -15.80
N ASP A 157 -10.62 18.27 -16.21
CA ASP A 157 -10.25 17.22 -17.17
C ASP A 157 -10.77 15.87 -16.68
N SER A 158 -11.38 15.11 -17.57
CA SER A 158 -12.00 13.81 -17.29
C SER A 158 -11.04 12.81 -16.64
N LYS A 159 -9.74 12.88 -16.94
CA LYS A 159 -8.70 12.02 -16.35
C LYS A 159 -8.56 12.24 -14.83
N PHE A 160 -8.84 13.45 -14.34
CA PHE A 160 -8.86 13.76 -12.92
C PHE A 160 -10.24 13.55 -12.30
N ALA A 161 -11.29 13.87 -13.06
CA ALA A 161 -12.68 13.77 -12.57
C ALA A 161 -13.06 12.33 -12.17
N ALA A 162 -12.37 11.33 -12.72
CA ALA A 162 -12.60 9.92 -12.42
C ALA A 162 -12.08 9.48 -11.03
N PHE A 163 -11.21 10.27 -10.39
CA PHE A 163 -10.70 9.92 -9.07
C PHE A 163 -11.74 10.21 -7.98
N PRO A 164 -11.88 9.35 -6.96
CA PRO A 164 -12.81 9.57 -5.85
C PRO A 164 -12.34 10.69 -4.92
N TYR A 165 -13.25 11.19 -4.10
CA TYR A 165 -12.89 12.00 -2.94
C TYR A 165 -12.31 11.12 -1.84
N VAL A 166 -11.13 11.49 -1.33
CA VAL A 166 -10.48 10.81 -0.20
C VAL A 166 -10.85 11.53 1.09
N ASN A 167 -11.77 10.93 1.85
CA ASN A 167 -12.19 11.51 3.12
C ASN A 167 -11.06 11.37 4.17
N GLY A 168 -10.50 12.49 4.60
CA GLY A 168 -9.43 12.54 5.60
C GLY A 168 -8.59 13.81 5.47
N SER A 169 -7.63 14.00 6.37
CA SER A 169 -6.78 15.20 6.38
C SER A 169 -5.52 15.08 5.52
N LEU A 170 -5.31 13.94 4.85
CA LEU A 170 -4.06 13.67 4.12
C LEU A 170 -3.76 14.70 3.02
N PHE A 171 -4.79 15.16 2.30
CA PHE A 171 -4.65 16.06 1.15
C PHE A 171 -5.06 17.52 1.45
N THR A 172 -5.63 17.80 2.62
CA THR A 172 -6.19 19.11 3.00
C THR A 172 -5.12 20.21 3.09
N GLU A 173 -3.93 19.89 3.60
CA GLU A 173 -2.85 20.86 3.74
C GLU A 173 -2.16 21.09 2.40
N ASP A 174 -1.87 22.35 2.07
CA ASP A 174 -1.06 22.68 0.90
C ASP A 174 0.43 22.35 1.21
N VAL A 175 0.91 21.24 0.64
CA VAL A 175 2.27 20.78 0.79
C VAL A 175 3.05 21.09 -0.49
N PRO A 176 4.15 21.85 -0.40
CA PRO A 176 4.98 22.13 -1.56
C PRO A 176 5.54 20.84 -2.17
N ILE A 177 5.32 20.66 -3.48
CA ILE A 177 5.93 19.56 -4.23
C ILE A 177 7.22 20.09 -4.86
N PRO A 178 8.37 19.41 -4.65
CA PRO A 178 9.62 19.84 -5.27
C PRO A 178 9.60 19.66 -6.80
N PRO A 179 10.50 20.32 -7.54
CA PRO A 179 10.73 20.01 -8.95
C PRO A 179 11.06 18.53 -9.12
N ILE A 180 10.47 17.91 -10.13
CA ILE A 180 10.66 16.49 -10.44
C ILE A 180 11.31 16.38 -11.81
N ASP A 181 12.52 15.85 -11.86
CA ASP A 181 13.24 15.58 -13.10
C ASP A 181 12.79 14.26 -13.75
N GLU A 182 13.26 14.01 -14.97
CA GLU A 182 12.85 12.80 -15.71
C GLU A 182 13.31 11.50 -15.03
N PRO A 183 14.52 11.39 -14.43
CA PRO A 183 14.89 10.20 -13.65
C PRO A 183 13.95 9.95 -12.47
N THR A 184 13.62 10.98 -11.70
CA THR A 184 12.71 10.88 -10.55
C THR A 184 11.28 10.56 -10.99
N ARG A 185 10.81 11.17 -12.09
CA ARG A 185 9.52 10.85 -12.69
C ARG A 185 9.44 9.36 -13.07
N ARG A 186 10.49 8.83 -13.72
CA ARG A 186 10.54 7.40 -14.07
C ARG A 186 10.57 6.53 -12.82
N LEU A 187 11.33 6.87 -11.82
CA LEU A 187 11.37 6.14 -10.56
C LEU A 187 9.96 6.02 -9.93
N ILE A 188 9.19 7.12 -9.92
CA ILE A 188 7.82 7.14 -9.41
C ILE A 188 6.90 6.24 -10.25
N LEU A 189 6.96 6.34 -11.58
CA LEU A 189 6.05 5.63 -12.47
C LEU A 189 6.43 4.16 -12.68
N GLU A 190 7.73 3.86 -12.83
CA GLU A 190 8.18 2.51 -13.18
C GLU A 190 8.38 1.65 -11.94
N GLU A 191 9.09 2.17 -10.91
CA GLU A 191 9.32 1.40 -9.68
C GLU A 191 8.19 1.63 -8.65
N GLY A 192 7.71 2.87 -8.49
CA GLY A 192 6.65 3.22 -7.55
C GLY A 192 5.33 2.55 -7.89
N CYS A 193 4.81 2.75 -9.10
CA CYS A 193 3.57 2.11 -9.55
C CYS A 193 3.77 0.64 -9.95
N GLY A 194 5.00 0.20 -10.24
CA GLY A 194 5.29 -1.19 -10.60
C GLY A 194 5.46 -2.14 -9.40
N PHE A 195 5.56 -1.61 -8.18
CA PHE A 195 5.61 -2.40 -6.96
C PHE A 195 4.20 -2.85 -6.57
N ASP A 196 4.03 -4.09 -6.12
CA ASP A 196 2.72 -4.60 -5.67
C ASP A 196 2.42 -4.16 -4.23
N TRP A 197 1.69 -3.05 -4.10
CA TRP A 197 1.28 -2.50 -2.81
C TRP A 197 0.08 -3.24 -2.21
N SER A 198 -0.63 -4.07 -2.98
CA SER A 198 -1.79 -4.82 -2.48
C SER A 198 -1.42 -5.85 -1.41
N GLU A 199 -0.17 -6.34 -1.45
CA GLU A 199 0.37 -7.28 -0.47
C GLU A 199 0.87 -6.59 0.82
N ILE A 200 0.93 -5.25 0.85
CA ILE A 200 1.32 -4.50 2.05
C ILE A 200 0.14 -4.46 3.02
N SER A 201 0.32 -5.03 4.22
CA SER A 201 -0.71 -4.98 5.25
C SER A 201 -0.97 -3.54 5.73
N PRO A 202 -2.20 -3.20 6.17
CA PRO A 202 -2.50 -1.89 6.74
C PRO A 202 -1.58 -1.52 7.92
N THR A 203 -1.09 -2.50 8.67
CA THR A 203 -0.15 -2.29 9.79
C THR A 203 1.21 -1.81 9.29
N ILE A 204 1.74 -2.44 8.23
CA ILE A 204 3.00 -2.06 7.59
C ILE A 204 2.85 -0.67 6.97
N PHE A 205 1.73 -0.45 6.27
CA PHE A 205 1.42 0.85 5.70
C PHE A 205 1.41 1.94 6.79
N GLY A 206 0.75 1.72 7.93
CA GLY A 206 0.78 2.61 9.08
C GLY A 206 2.18 2.88 9.60
N ALA A 207 3.03 1.86 9.71
CA ALA A 207 4.43 2.00 10.17
C ALA A 207 5.29 2.83 9.19
N ILE A 208 5.09 2.69 7.87
CA ILE A 208 5.74 3.53 6.85
C ILE A 208 5.32 5.00 7.07
N PHE A 209 4.04 5.25 7.29
CA PHE A 209 3.52 6.60 7.59
C PHE A 209 4.13 7.18 8.87
N GLU A 210 4.15 6.44 9.96
CA GLU A 210 4.72 6.91 11.23
C GLU A 210 6.22 7.20 11.11
N SER A 211 6.97 6.35 10.38
CA SER A 211 8.41 6.53 10.18
C SER A 211 8.76 7.74 9.31
N THR A 212 7.84 8.21 8.47
CA THR A 212 8.04 9.37 7.59
C THR A 212 7.52 10.67 8.19
N LEU A 213 6.67 10.62 9.22
CA LEU A 213 6.09 11.80 9.87
C LEU A 213 6.83 12.23 11.15
N ASN A 214 7.71 11.39 11.73
CA ASN A 214 8.56 11.67 12.87
C ASN A 214 9.99 12.02 12.44
#